data_4b1031447fa4415f6cbe9c56f9276405
#
_entry.id   4b1031447fa4415f6cbe9c56f9276405
#
_cell.length_a   1.000
_cell.length_b   1.000
_cell.length_c   1.000
_cell.angle_alpha   90.00
_cell.angle_beta   90.00
_cell.angle_gamma   90.00
#
_symmetry.space_group_name_H-M   'P 1'
#
loop_
_entity.id
_entity.type
_entity.pdbx_description
1 polymer ?
#
loop_
_entity_poly.entity_id
_entity_poly.type
_entity_poly.pdbx_seq_one_letter_code
_entity_poly.pdbx_strand_id
1 'polypeptide(L)'
;MTILSLLFGCSGNKKYNADDIVGASTSYYGTECDPVYAFSLQKQDENWLFSASCYVQSKEGYTSFDSFPIPAEDAEGFLEIIREEDEISRLIKYRPLSILHAADAPTNSSVMTFSDGNSIEKETAFCDKALRYLYSLAEKHYETAENVKITSVFVSCSSMDHSSSYSYTLEKDENTWYFSFDAVIDGSGAHTEVERQKINENDAEEILRIIKNRQLVTMLRQYEEPDDDGLIALDETTYRLSFDFTDGTSKSAPIEAGEELISAFYALAAEKIH
;
A
#
# COMPACT_ATOMS: atom_id res chain seq x y z
N MET A 1 -5.15 49.32 -17.83
CA MET A 1 -6.27 49.16 -16.88
C MET A 1 -6.88 47.82 -17.12
N THR A 2 -6.39 46.75 -16.41
CA THR A 2 -6.69 45.37 -16.67
C THR A 2 -7.69 44.91 -15.61
N ILE A 3 -8.90 44.61 -16.05
CA ILE A 3 -10.00 44.15 -15.19
C ILE A 3 -9.73 42.69 -14.82
N LEU A 4 -9.41 42.46 -13.54
CA LEU A 4 -9.27 41.15 -12.95
C LEU A 4 -10.69 40.57 -12.70
N SER A 5 -11.15 39.71 -13.58
CA SER A 5 -12.43 38.98 -13.40
C SER A 5 -12.23 37.95 -12.29
N LEU A 6 -12.64 38.24 -11.08
CA LEU A 6 -12.84 37.30 -9.99
C LEU A 6 -14.03 36.41 -10.37
N LEU A 7 -13.74 35.26 -10.90
CA LEU A 7 -14.72 34.16 -11.00
C LEU A 7 -14.97 33.62 -9.58
N PHE A 8 -15.97 34.17 -8.92
CA PHE A 8 -16.63 33.49 -7.80
C PHE A 8 -17.37 32.29 -8.39
N GLY A 9 -16.72 31.14 -8.41
CA GLY A 9 -17.41 29.89 -8.62
C GLY A 9 -18.43 29.72 -7.49
N CYS A 10 -19.70 29.76 -7.80
CA CYS A 10 -20.75 29.26 -6.92
C CYS A 10 -20.45 27.78 -6.65
N SER A 11 -19.83 27.46 -5.52
CA SER A 11 -19.81 26.10 -5.02
C SER A 11 -21.25 25.78 -4.61
N GLY A 12 -22.01 25.19 -5.54
CA GLY A 12 -23.25 24.51 -5.21
C GLY A 12 -22.93 23.58 -4.03
N ASN A 13 -23.78 23.59 -2.99
CA ASN A 13 -23.64 22.67 -1.85
C ASN A 13 -23.69 21.23 -2.38
N LYS A 14 -22.52 20.66 -2.68
CA LYS A 14 -22.40 19.29 -3.13
C LYS A 14 -22.82 18.42 -1.95
N LYS A 15 -23.85 17.62 -2.11
CA LYS A 15 -24.34 16.72 -1.10
C LYS A 15 -23.54 15.42 -1.23
N TYR A 16 -22.58 15.20 -0.34
CA TYR A 16 -21.87 13.94 -0.25
C TYR A 16 -22.76 12.85 0.36
N ASN A 17 -22.66 11.63 -0.17
CA ASN A 17 -23.37 10.48 0.32
C ASN A 17 -22.35 9.42 0.81
N ALA A 18 -22.70 8.67 1.86
CA ALA A 18 -21.87 7.59 2.35
C ALA A 18 -21.68 6.46 1.30
N ASP A 19 -22.65 6.27 0.42
CA ASP A 19 -22.59 5.27 -0.66
C ASP A 19 -21.55 5.63 -1.75
N ASP A 20 -21.13 6.89 -1.81
CA ASP A 20 -20.11 7.37 -2.75
C ASP A 20 -18.69 7.29 -2.16
N ILE A 21 -18.53 6.85 -0.91
CA ILE A 21 -17.22 6.73 -0.27
C ILE A 21 -16.46 5.56 -0.90
N VAL A 22 -15.27 5.85 -1.40
CA VAL A 22 -14.30 4.85 -1.91
C VAL A 22 -13.05 4.77 -1.04
N GLY A 23 -12.88 5.69 -0.10
CA GLY A 23 -11.77 5.67 0.84
C GLY A 23 -12.11 6.41 2.14
N ALA A 24 -11.61 5.89 3.25
CA ALA A 24 -11.70 6.53 4.56
C ALA A 24 -10.45 6.20 5.36
N SER A 25 -9.82 7.19 5.95
CA SER A 25 -8.68 6.97 6.85
C SER A 25 -8.75 7.87 8.07
N THR A 26 -8.20 7.39 9.17
CA THR A 26 -8.03 8.20 10.39
C THR A 26 -6.78 7.77 11.12
N SER A 27 -6.10 8.75 11.72
CA SER A 27 -4.89 8.51 12.49
C SER A 27 -4.81 9.43 13.69
N TYR A 28 -4.09 8.99 14.70
CA TYR A 28 -3.69 9.80 15.85
C TYR A 28 -2.21 9.60 16.12
N TYR A 29 -1.46 10.67 16.07
CA TYR A 29 -0.05 10.72 16.38
C TYR A 29 0.14 11.32 17.78
N GLY A 30 0.86 10.60 18.64
CA GLY A 30 1.30 11.09 19.93
C GLY A 30 2.48 12.07 19.79
N THR A 31 3.02 12.51 20.93
CA THR A 31 4.16 13.42 20.98
C THR A 31 5.49 12.81 20.53
N GLU A 32 5.57 11.48 20.39
CA GLU A 32 6.78 10.74 20.01
C GLU A 32 6.84 10.41 18.51
N CYS A 33 6.00 11.04 17.67
CA CYS A 33 5.93 10.85 16.22
C CYS A 33 5.46 9.47 15.73
N ASP A 34 5.28 8.50 16.61
CA ASP A 34 4.70 7.22 16.26
C ASP A 34 3.16 7.28 16.33
N PRO A 35 2.44 6.67 15.36
CA PRO A 35 1.00 6.64 15.41
C PRO A 35 0.53 5.81 16.60
N VAL A 36 -0.29 6.40 17.47
CA VAL A 36 -1.03 5.64 18.49
C VAL A 36 -2.04 4.71 17.83
N TYR A 37 -2.64 5.17 16.75
CA TYR A 37 -3.36 4.37 15.78
C TYR A 37 -3.37 5.01 14.39
N ALA A 38 -3.46 4.16 13.38
CA ALA A 38 -3.76 4.56 12.01
C ALA A 38 -4.63 3.48 11.36
N PHE A 39 -5.72 3.88 10.73
CA PHE A 39 -6.62 3.01 9.99
C PHE A 39 -6.87 3.58 8.61
N SER A 40 -6.96 2.71 7.62
CA SER A 40 -7.37 3.08 6.27
C SER A 40 -8.27 1.99 5.70
N LEU A 41 -9.36 2.40 5.10
CA LEU A 41 -10.29 1.56 4.34
C LEU A 41 -10.36 2.14 2.94
N GLN A 42 -10.05 1.33 1.92
CA GLN A 42 -10.00 1.78 0.53
C GLN A 42 -10.65 0.75 -0.39
N LYS A 43 -11.51 1.22 -1.26
CA LYS A 43 -12.11 0.40 -2.33
C LYS A 43 -11.17 0.39 -3.53
N GLN A 44 -10.79 -0.81 -3.96
CA GLN A 44 -10.03 -1.02 -5.18
C GLN A 44 -10.80 -2.03 -6.04
N ASP A 45 -11.30 -1.58 -7.18
CA ASP A 45 -12.22 -2.33 -8.02
C ASP A 45 -13.44 -2.82 -7.21
N GLU A 46 -13.66 -4.14 -7.14
CA GLU A 46 -14.74 -4.77 -6.39
C GLU A 46 -14.35 -5.10 -4.94
N ASN A 47 -13.09 -4.89 -4.55
CA ASN A 47 -12.56 -5.30 -3.24
C ASN A 47 -12.40 -4.11 -2.31
N TRP A 48 -12.56 -4.37 -1.00
CA TRP A 48 -12.19 -3.44 0.04
C TRP A 48 -10.88 -3.87 0.69
N LEU A 49 -9.96 -2.93 0.80
CA LEU A 49 -8.66 -3.12 1.46
C LEU A 49 -8.67 -2.37 2.80
N PHE A 50 -8.22 -3.03 3.83
CA PHE A 50 -8.12 -2.46 5.18
C PHE A 50 -6.67 -2.46 5.64
N SER A 51 -6.20 -1.31 6.12
CA SER A 51 -4.91 -1.17 6.76
C SER A 51 -5.11 -0.74 8.21
N ALA A 52 -4.33 -1.31 9.10
CA ALA A 52 -4.36 -0.96 10.51
C ALA A 52 -2.95 -0.92 11.11
N SER A 53 -2.71 0.08 11.95
CA SER A 53 -1.59 0.15 12.87
C SER A 53 -2.14 0.58 14.22
N CYS A 54 -2.25 -0.35 15.17
CA CYS A 54 -2.88 -0.07 16.46
C CYS A 54 -2.56 -1.16 17.50
N TYR A 55 -2.87 -0.87 18.76
CA TYR A 55 -2.86 -1.88 19.81
C TYR A 55 -4.08 -2.81 19.66
N VAL A 56 -3.83 -4.12 19.66
CA VAL A 56 -4.86 -5.17 19.58
C VAL A 56 -4.92 -5.90 20.91
N GLN A 57 -6.10 -5.96 21.51
CA GLN A 57 -6.27 -6.45 22.88
C GLN A 57 -6.09 -7.97 22.99
N SER A 58 -6.58 -8.74 22.02
CA SER A 58 -6.41 -10.21 22.02
C SER A 58 -4.96 -10.64 21.86
N LYS A 59 -4.16 -9.82 21.16
CA LYS A 59 -2.72 -10.00 20.98
C LYS A 59 -1.89 -9.50 22.17
N GLU A 60 -2.48 -8.65 23.04
CA GLU A 60 -1.78 -7.87 24.07
C GLU A 60 -0.57 -7.07 23.50
N GLY A 61 -0.70 -6.56 22.27
CA GLY A 61 0.39 -5.90 21.57
C GLY A 61 -0.04 -5.09 20.35
N TYR A 62 0.92 -4.39 19.79
CA TYR A 62 0.71 -3.66 18.54
C TYR A 62 0.70 -4.60 17.33
N THR A 63 -0.17 -4.30 16.38
CA THR A 63 -0.20 -4.88 15.04
C THR A 63 -0.01 -3.80 14.00
N SER A 64 0.54 -4.17 12.85
CA SER A 64 0.59 -3.31 11.66
C SER A 64 0.49 -4.19 10.44
N PHE A 65 -0.53 -3.95 9.64
CA PHE A 65 -0.71 -4.59 8.33
C PHE A 65 -1.34 -3.60 7.36
N ASP A 66 -1.01 -3.77 6.09
CA ASP A 66 -1.42 -2.86 5.02
C ASP A 66 -2.23 -3.56 3.97
N SER A 67 -3.26 -2.86 3.47
CA SER A 67 -4.03 -3.23 2.27
C SER A 67 -4.52 -4.68 2.28
N PHE A 68 -4.89 -5.19 3.46
CA PHE A 68 -5.44 -6.53 3.62
C PHE A 68 -6.88 -6.56 3.07
N PRO A 69 -7.21 -7.48 2.15
CA PRO A 69 -8.55 -7.60 1.61
C PRO A 69 -9.53 -8.04 2.68
N ILE A 70 -10.62 -7.31 2.85
CA ILE A 70 -11.69 -7.64 3.78
C ILE A 70 -13.00 -7.92 3.05
N PRO A 71 -13.93 -8.70 3.66
CA PRO A 71 -15.26 -8.90 3.14
C PRO A 71 -16.01 -7.57 2.93
N ALA A 72 -16.78 -7.48 1.85
CA ALA A 72 -17.58 -6.28 1.55
C ALA A 72 -18.56 -5.93 2.70
N GLU A 73 -19.06 -6.92 3.42
CA GLU A 73 -19.92 -6.75 4.59
C GLU A 73 -19.24 -5.98 5.74
N ASP A 74 -17.93 -6.16 5.91
CA ASP A 74 -17.15 -5.44 6.93
C ASP A 74 -16.98 -3.97 6.55
N ALA A 75 -16.75 -3.68 5.28
CA ALA A 75 -16.70 -2.31 4.80
C ALA A 75 -18.09 -1.64 4.88
N GLU A 76 -19.15 -2.36 4.51
CA GLU A 76 -20.51 -1.83 4.58
C GLU A 76 -20.93 -1.52 6.02
N GLY A 77 -20.52 -2.35 6.99
CA GLY A 77 -20.75 -2.07 8.41
C GLY A 77 -20.13 -0.74 8.86
N PHE A 78 -18.94 -0.39 8.35
CA PHE A 78 -18.34 0.92 8.58
C PHE A 78 -19.14 2.04 7.91
N LEU A 79 -19.50 1.87 6.63
CA LEU A 79 -20.28 2.86 5.89
C LEU A 79 -21.67 3.11 6.49
N GLU A 80 -22.30 2.08 7.07
CA GLU A 80 -23.56 2.20 7.80
C GLU A 80 -23.41 3.10 9.04
N ILE A 81 -22.32 2.93 9.79
CA ILE A 81 -22.01 3.80 10.93
C ILE A 81 -21.79 5.25 10.48
N ILE A 82 -21.03 5.46 9.38
CA ILE A 82 -20.83 6.81 8.82
C ILE A 82 -22.17 7.47 8.46
N ARG A 83 -23.10 6.69 7.96
CA ARG A 83 -24.46 7.12 7.57
C ARG A 83 -25.33 7.43 8.79
N GLU A 84 -25.37 6.53 9.77
CA GLU A 84 -26.18 6.66 11.00
C GLU A 84 -25.74 7.85 11.87
N GLU A 85 -24.43 8.07 12.00
CA GLU A 85 -23.86 9.13 12.83
C GLU A 85 -23.76 10.50 12.11
N ASP A 86 -24.25 10.58 10.85
CA ASP A 86 -24.13 11.78 9.98
C ASP A 86 -22.70 12.32 9.95
N GLU A 87 -21.73 11.41 9.91
CA GLU A 87 -20.29 11.71 10.10
C GLU A 87 -19.76 12.65 9.04
N ILE A 88 -20.23 12.53 7.80
CA ILE A 88 -19.88 13.43 6.69
C ILE A 88 -20.23 14.86 7.06
N SER A 89 -21.46 15.11 7.54
CA SER A 89 -21.89 16.44 7.97
C SER A 89 -21.08 16.95 9.18
N ARG A 90 -20.75 16.04 10.12
CA ARG A 90 -19.91 16.34 11.27
C ARG A 90 -18.53 16.85 10.84
N LEU A 91 -17.87 16.13 9.92
CA LEU A 91 -16.56 16.51 9.40
C LEU A 91 -16.63 17.83 8.61
N ILE A 92 -17.62 18.01 7.75
CA ILE A 92 -17.81 19.27 6.99
C ILE A 92 -17.95 20.47 7.93
N LYS A 93 -18.72 20.32 9.00
CA LYS A 93 -18.99 21.38 9.99
C LYS A 93 -17.84 21.60 10.97
N TYR A 94 -16.92 20.65 11.08
CA TYR A 94 -15.79 20.76 12.01
C TYR A 94 -14.96 22.00 11.71
N ARG A 95 -14.69 22.76 12.77
CA ARG A 95 -13.80 23.93 12.75
C ARG A 95 -12.80 23.73 13.90
N PRO A 96 -11.51 23.66 13.60
CA PRO A 96 -10.50 23.59 14.65
C PRO A 96 -10.60 24.86 15.50
N LEU A 97 -10.52 24.71 16.82
CA LEU A 97 -10.31 25.84 17.69
C LEU A 97 -8.92 26.41 17.34
N SER A 98 -8.84 27.69 16.99
CA SER A 98 -7.59 28.40 16.69
C SER A 98 -6.76 28.62 17.95
N ILE A 99 -6.31 27.54 18.56
CA ILE A 99 -5.30 27.56 19.62
C ILE A 99 -3.96 27.35 18.91
N LEU A 100 -2.98 28.20 19.23
CA LEU A 100 -1.61 28.07 18.78
C LEU A 100 -1.16 26.61 18.94
N HIS A 101 -1.06 25.88 17.83
CA HIS A 101 -0.53 24.52 17.84
C HIS A 101 0.95 24.62 18.23
N ALA A 102 1.30 24.09 19.39
CA ALA A 102 2.70 23.78 19.67
C ALA A 102 3.18 22.75 18.63
N ALA A 103 4.40 22.89 18.14
CA ALA A 103 4.94 22.00 17.11
C ALA A 103 4.89 20.50 17.49
N ASP A 104 4.74 20.20 18.78
CA ASP A 104 4.71 18.84 19.37
C ASP A 104 3.29 18.47 19.86
N ALA A 105 2.23 19.15 19.43
CA ALA A 105 0.89 18.80 19.87
C ALA A 105 0.42 17.50 19.20
N PRO A 106 -0.20 16.59 19.96
CA PRO A 106 -0.79 15.37 19.37
C PRO A 106 -1.85 15.75 18.34
N THR A 107 -1.80 15.10 17.18
CA THR A 107 -2.67 15.43 16.05
C THR A 107 -3.56 14.27 15.67
N ASN A 108 -4.84 14.54 15.47
CA ASN A 108 -5.77 13.65 14.81
C ASN A 108 -5.94 14.05 13.35
N SER A 109 -6.10 13.11 12.47
CA SER A 109 -6.46 13.35 11.07
C SER A 109 -7.54 12.38 10.66
N SER A 110 -8.50 12.85 9.86
CA SER A 110 -9.45 11.99 9.17
C SER A 110 -9.67 12.48 7.75
N VAL A 111 -9.69 11.52 6.81
CA VAL A 111 -9.93 11.77 5.40
C VAL A 111 -11.05 10.86 4.93
N MET A 112 -11.96 11.39 4.13
CA MET A 112 -12.94 10.61 3.34
C MET A 112 -12.78 10.97 1.87
N THR A 113 -12.64 9.97 1.02
CA THR A 113 -12.52 10.10 -0.43
C THR A 113 -13.77 9.53 -1.10
N PHE A 114 -14.28 10.23 -2.10
CA PHE A 114 -15.50 9.89 -2.81
C PHE A 114 -15.21 9.46 -4.25
N SER A 115 -16.10 8.68 -4.83
CA SER A 115 -16.00 8.12 -6.19
C SER A 115 -15.81 9.16 -7.31
N ASP A 116 -16.10 10.42 -7.03
CA ASP A 116 -15.89 11.55 -7.95
C ASP A 116 -14.51 12.21 -7.81
N GLY A 117 -13.61 11.63 -7.02
CA GLY A 117 -12.26 12.12 -6.77
C GLY A 117 -12.18 13.26 -5.75
N ASN A 118 -13.29 13.72 -5.17
CA ASN A 118 -13.24 14.71 -4.09
C ASN A 118 -12.92 14.06 -2.76
N SER A 119 -12.38 14.85 -1.82
CA SER A 119 -12.12 14.42 -0.45
C SER A 119 -12.54 15.46 0.59
N ILE A 120 -12.80 14.97 1.80
CA ILE A 120 -12.95 15.76 3.01
C ILE A 120 -11.78 15.41 3.92
N GLU A 121 -10.93 16.37 4.24
CA GLU A 121 -9.81 16.17 5.17
C GLU A 121 -10.00 17.11 6.38
N LYS A 122 -9.85 16.57 7.59
CA LYS A 122 -10.03 17.31 8.85
C LYS A 122 -9.05 16.86 9.93
N GLU A 123 -8.59 17.83 10.71
CA GLU A 123 -7.75 17.59 11.89
C GLU A 123 -8.61 17.15 13.09
N THR A 124 -9.28 16.03 12.95
CA THR A 124 -10.12 15.41 13.99
C THR A 124 -10.23 13.92 13.73
N ALA A 125 -10.45 13.11 14.76
CA ALA A 125 -10.77 11.70 14.60
C ALA A 125 -12.20 11.50 14.05
N PHE A 126 -12.49 10.34 13.51
CA PHE A 126 -13.87 9.90 13.30
C PHE A 126 -14.63 9.82 14.63
N CYS A 127 -15.94 9.76 14.58
CA CYS A 127 -16.75 9.59 15.78
C CYS A 127 -16.38 8.29 16.51
N ASP A 128 -16.64 8.25 17.82
CA ASP A 128 -16.26 7.12 18.68
C ASP A 128 -16.79 5.77 18.19
N LYS A 129 -18.00 5.74 17.59
CA LYS A 129 -18.60 4.52 17.08
C LYS A 129 -17.83 4.00 15.87
N ALA A 130 -17.50 4.87 14.92
CA ALA A 130 -16.70 4.53 13.74
C ALA A 130 -15.28 4.09 14.13
N LEU A 131 -14.64 4.82 15.05
CA LEU A 131 -13.31 4.46 15.54
C LEU A 131 -13.29 3.08 16.22
N ARG A 132 -14.26 2.80 17.12
CA ARG A 132 -14.38 1.47 17.76
C ARG A 132 -14.61 0.37 16.75
N TYR A 133 -15.35 0.64 15.67
CA TYR A 133 -15.57 -0.32 14.62
C TYR A 133 -14.27 -0.65 13.87
N LEU A 134 -13.46 0.36 13.54
CA LEU A 134 -12.14 0.15 12.93
C LEU A 134 -11.21 -0.67 13.82
N TYR A 135 -11.22 -0.43 15.13
CA TYR A 135 -10.51 -1.30 16.10
C TYR A 135 -11.05 -2.73 16.08
N SER A 136 -12.39 -2.93 16.00
CA SER A 136 -12.96 -4.28 15.90
C SER A 136 -12.60 -5.00 14.62
N LEU A 137 -12.44 -4.28 13.51
CA LEU A 137 -11.92 -4.85 12.25
C LEU A 137 -10.46 -5.25 12.40
N ALA A 138 -9.62 -4.43 13.04
CA ALA A 138 -8.24 -4.79 13.31
C ALA A 138 -8.16 -6.04 14.20
N GLU A 139 -8.97 -6.13 15.27
CA GLU A 139 -9.08 -7.29 16.15
C GLU A 139 -9.53 -8.55 15.40
N LYS A 140 -10.47 -8.41 14.44
CA LYS A 140 -10.99 -9.51 13.62
C LYS A 140 -9.98 -10.07 12.64
N HIS A 141 -9.16 -9.20 12.06
CA HIS A 141 -8.36 -9.55 10.88
C HIS A 141 -6.86 -9.66 11.13
N TYR A 142 -6.31 -9.17 12.26
CA TYR A 142 -4.86 -9.09 12.46
C TYR A 142 -4.16 -10.44 12.33
N GLU A 143 -4.70 -11.53 12.90
CA GLU A 143 -4.06 -12.84 12.83
C GLU A 143 -3.91 -13.32 11.39
N THR A 144 -4.98 -13.19 10.59
CA THR A 144 -4.96 -13.58 9.19
C THR A 144 -4.04 -12.68 8.38
N ALA A 145 -4.11 -11.36 8.60
CA ALA A 145 -3.29 -10.37 7.88
C ALA A 145 -1.79 -10.52 8.20
N GLU A 146 -1.42 -10.79 9.45
CA GLU A 146 -0.02 -11.04 9.83
C GLU A 146 0.49 -12.40 9.30
N ASN A 147 -0.40 -13.35 9.05
CA ASN A 147 -0.04 -14.66 8.52
C ASN A 147 0.02 -14.73 7.00
N VAL A 148 -0.49 -13.73 6.27
CA VAL A 148 -0.31 -13.62 4.82
C VAL A 148 1.17 -13.32 4.55
N LYS A 149 1.87 -14.31 4.01
CA LYS A 149 3.29 -14.20 3.70
C LYS A 149 3.51 -14.23 2.20
N ILE A 150 4.57 -13.59 1.76
CA ILE A 150 5.03 -13.68 0.38
C ILE A 150 5.51 -15.12 0.14
N THR A 151 5.04 -15.71 -0.96
CA THR A 151 5.48 -17.03 -1.45
C THR A 151 6.30 -16.93 -2.72
N SER A 152 6.14 -15.83 -3.48
CA SER A 152 6.95 -15.56 -4.65
C SER A 152 7.20 -14.07 -4.81
N VAL A 153 8.39 -13.75 -5.30
CA VAL A 153 8.81 -12.40 -5.70
C VAL A 153 9.37 -12.50 -7.11
N PHE A 154 8.83 -11.73 -8.03
CA PHE A 154 9.36 -11.60 -9.37
C PHE A 154 9.71 -10.14 -9.66
N VAL A 155 10.93 -9.92 -10.15
CA VAL A 155 11.44 -8.60 -10.55
C VAL A 155 12.05 -8.73 -11.93
N SER A 156 11.68 -7.87 -12.86
CA SER A 156 12.34 -7.81 -14.16
C SER A 156 12.50 -6.40 -14.69
N CYS A 157 13.50 -6.25 -15.52
CA CYS A 157 13.74 -5.11 -16.38
C CYS A 157 13.98 -5.63 -17.79
N SER A 158 13.27 -5.09 -18.77
CA SER A 158 13.52 -5.35 -20.18
C SER A 158 13.89 -4.04 -20.87
N SER A 159 15.03 -4.01 -21.52
CA SER A 159 15.54 -2.86 -22.26
C SER A 159 15.90 -3.30 -23.68
N MET A 160 15.84 -2.39 -24.65
CA MET A 160 16.31 -2.65 -26.00
C MET A 160 17.80 -3.00 -26.05
N ASP A 161 18.58 -2.44 -25.15
CA ASP A 161 19.93 -2.92 -24.87
C ASP A 161 19.86 -4.13 -23.94
N HIS A 162 19.83 -5.33 -24.53
CA HIS A 162 19.74 -6.58 -23.78
C HIS A 162 20.78 -6.71 -22.66
N SER A 163 21.91 -5.98 -22.73
CA SER A 163 22.94 -6.00 -21.69
C SER A 163 22.48 -5.46 -20.34
N SER A 164 21.42 -4.66 -20.30
CA SER A 164 20.81 -4.11 -19.08
C SER A 164 19.53 -4.83 -18.64
N SER A 165 19.09 -5.82 -19.41
CA SER A 165 17.90 -6.61 -19.04
C SER A 165 18.23 -7.60 -17.94
N TYR A 166 17.26 -7.87 -17.08
CA TYR A 166 17.37 -8.89 -16.03
C TYR A 166 16.00 -9.43 -15.64
N SER A 167 15.99 -10.64 -15.11
CA SER A 167 14.87 -11.17 -14.34
C SER A 167 15.37 -11.95 -13.13
N TYR A 168 14.69 -11.79 -12.00
CA TYR A 168 14.93 -12.49 -10.75
C TYR A 168 13.63 -13.04 -10.24
N THR A 169 13.64 -14.31 -9.81
CA THR A 169 12.50 -14.95 -9.16
C THR A 169 12.94 -15.61 -7.86
N LEU A 170 12.30 -15.25 -6.78
CA LEU A 170 12.42 -15.92 -5.47
C LEU A 170 11.09 -16.64 -5.22
N GLU A 171 11.10 -17.94 -5.03
CA GLU A 171 9.89 -18.77 -4.89
C GLU A 171 10.01 -19.69 -3.68
N LYS A 172 8.96 -19.80 -2.89
CA LYS A 172 8.85 -20.74 -1.79
C LYS A 172 7.99 -21.93 -2.21
N ASP A 173 8.59 -23.10 -2.17
CA ASP A 173 7.90 -24.37 -2.39
C ASP A 173 7.96 -25.18 -1.08
N GLU A 174 6.79 -25.41 -0.49
CA GLU A 174 6.62 -25.96 0.86
C GLU A 174 7.41 -25.11 1.90
N ASN A 175 8.55 -25.63 2.37
CA ASN A 175 9.43 -24.96 3.34
C ASN A 175 10.81 -24.61 2.77
N THR A 176 10.95 -24.63 1.45
CA THR A 176 12.24 -24.41 0.79
C THR A 176 12.13 -23.23 -0.15
N TRP A 177 13.10 -22.33 -0.07
CA TRP A 177 13.24 -21.23 -1.01
C TRP A 177 14.11 -21.62 -2.19
N TYR A 178 13.65 -21.22 -3.37
CA TYR A 178 14.34 -21.37 -4.64
C TYR A 178 14.55 -20.02 -5.28
N PHE A 179 15.67 -19.87 -5.96
CA PHE A 179 16.05 -18.68 -6.67
C PHE A 179 16.33 -19.01 -8.13
N SER A 180 15.78 -18.23 -9.04
CA SER A 180 16.03 -18.26 -10.47
C SER A 180 16.42 -16.89 -10.96
N PHE A 181 17.30 -16.81 -11.94
CA PHE A 181 17.64 -15.53 -12.54
C PHE A 181 18.11 -15.70 -14.00
N ASP A 182 17.92 -14.64 -14.79
CA ASP A 182 18.52 -14.39 -16.09
C ASP A 182 19.02 -12.95 -16.09
N ALA A 183 20.34 -12.77 -16.03
CA ALA A 183 20.96 -11.46 -15.90
C ALA A 183 22.43 -11.49 -16.33
N VAL A 184 23.02 -10.34 -16.63
CA VAL A 184 24.46 -10.17 -16.80
C VAL A 184 25.11 -9.96 -15.45
N ILE A 185 25.85 -10.95 -14.96
CA ILE A 185 26.40 -10.94 -13.58
C ILE A 185 27.91 -10.63 -13.55
N ASP A 186 28.67 -11.11 -14.51
CA ASP A 186 30.13 -11.08 -14.49
C ASP A 186 30.77 -9.90 -15.26
N GLY A 187 29.94 -8.99 -15.77
CA GLY A 187 30.40 -7.87 -16.60
C GLY A 187 30.86 -8.27 -18.02
N SER A 188 30.71 -9.54 -18.42
CA SER A 188 31.03 -10.03 -19.76
C SER A 188 30.09 -9.51 -20.84
N GLY A 189 28.92 -9.01 -20.44
CA GLY A 189 27.83 -8.64 -21.33
C GLY A 189 27.00 -9.85 -21.78
N ALA A 190 27.35 -11.07 -21.35
CA ALA A 190 26.57 -12.27 -21.61
C ALA A 190 25.60 -12.55 -20.46
N HIS A 191 24.38 -12.94 -20.79
CA HIS A 191 23.40 -13.40 -19.81
C HIS A 191 23.81 -14.76 -19.23
N THR A 192 23.60 -14.87 -17.94
CA THR A 192 23.69 -16.14 -17.20
C THR A 192 22.29 -16.49 -16.71
N GLU A 193 21.82 -17.66 -17.11
CA GLU A 193 20.52 -18.18 -16.69
C GLU A 193 20.72 -19.32 -15.68
N VAL A 194 20.02 -19.21 -14.57
CA VAL A 194 19.97 -20.23 -13.52
C VAL A 194 18.52 -20.46 -13.16
N GLU A 195 18.07 -21.71 -13.27
CA GLU A 195 16.73 -22.11 -12.93
C GLU A 195 16.69 -22.82 -11.58
N ARG A 196 15.76 -22.39 -10.72
CA ARG A 196 15.29 -23.06 -9.50
C ARG A 196 16.39 -23.61 -8.59
N GLN A 197 17.41 -22.80 -8.32
CA GLN A 197 18.46 -23.16 -7.39
C GLN A 197 17.98 -23.00 -5.94
N LYS A 198 18.17 -24.03 -5.13
CA LYS A 198 17.86 -23.95 -3.70
C LYS A 198 18.77 -22.95 -3.01
N ILE A 199 18.19 -22.08 -2.19
CA ILE A 199 18.91 -21.12 -1.35
C ILE A 199 18.61 -21.39 0.14
N ASN A 200 19.42 -20.79 1.01
CA ASN A 200 19.17 -20.85 2.44
C ASN A 200 18.08 -19.87 2.85
N GLU A 201 17.50 -20.05 4.02
CA GLU A 201 16.41 -19.25 4.52
C GLU A 201 16.85 -17.80 4.81
N ASN A 202 18.09 -17.59 5.28
CA ASN A 202 18.60 -16.27 5.60
C ASN A 202 18.72 -15.38 4.35
N ASP A 203 19.10 -15.94 3.19
CA ASP A 203 19.19 -15.19 1.93
C ASP A 203 17.79 -14.73 1.52
N ALA A 204 16.79 -15.60 1.64
CA ALA A 204 15.40 -15.25 1.35
C ALA A 204 14.86 -14.21 2.33
N GLU A 205 15.13 -14.36 3.64
CA GLU A 205 14.72 -13.41 4.67
C GLU A 205 15.31 -12.01 4.46
N GLU A 206 16.55 -11.92 3.98
CA GLU A 206 17.17 -10.63 3.65
C GLU A 206 16.40 -9.91 2.52
N ILE A 207 16.04 -10.63 1.46
CA ILE A 207 15.21 -10.09 0.38
C ILE A 207 13.85 -9.64 0.91
N LEU A 208 13.18 -10.49 1.71
CA LEU A 208 11.87 -10.17 2.28
C LEU A 208 11.94 -8.97 3.24
N ARG A 209 13.04 -8.82 3.98
CA ARG A 209 13.28 -7.68 4.87
C ARG A 209 13.39 -6.37 4.08
N ILE A 210 14.08 -6.38 2.93
CA ILE A 210 14.16 -5.20 2.04
C ILE A 210 12.77 -4.84 1.53
N ILE A 211 12.00 -5.83 1.06
CA ILE A 211 10.64 -5.64 0.56
C ILE A 211 9.76 -4.98 1.64
N LYS A 212 9.83 -5.47 2.87
CA LYS A 212 9.10 -4.92 4.02
C LYS A 212 9.55 -3.49 4.35
N ASN A 213 10.85 -3.25 4.49
CA ASN A 213 11.38 -1.94 4.86
C ASN A 213 11.08 -0.86 3.81
N ARG A 214 11.01 -1.24 2.54
CA ARG A 214 10.67 -0.35 1.42
C ARG A 214 9.17 -0.28 1.15
N GLN A 215 8.35 -0.98 1.91
CA GLN A 215 6.89 -1.03 1.75
C GLN A 215 6.46 -1.38 0.32
N LEU A 216 7.23 -2.25 -0.36
CA LEU A 216 7.00 -2.56 -1.77
C LEU A 216 5.65 -3.25 -2.02
N VAL A 217 5.17 -4.06 -1.06
CA VAL A 217 3.84 -4.67 -1.14
C VAL A 217 2.75 -3.61 -1.12
N THR A 218 2.86 -2.63 -0.21
CA THR A 218 1.91 -1.51 -0.12
C THR A 218 1.93 -0.68 -1.39
N MET A 219 3.13 -0.33 -1.88
CA MET A 219 3.30 0.43 -3.12
C MET A 219 2.65 -0.30 -4.30
N LEU A 220 2.87 -1.62 -4.43
CA LEU A 220 2.30 -2.43 -5.49
C LEU A 220 0.77 -2.56 -5.40
N ARG A 221 0.22 -2.66 -4.19
CA ARG A 221 -1.22 -2.74 -3.97
C ARG A 221 -1.95 -1.42 -4.23
N GLN A 222 -1.25 -0.30 -4.08
CA GLN A 222 -1.77 1.05 -4.34
C GLN A 222 -1.51 1.54 -5.76
N TYR A 223 -0.80 0.73 -6.58
CA TYR A 223 -0.54 1.11 -7.96
C TYR A 223 -1.83 1.09 -8.77
N GLU A 224 -2.14 2.21 -9.36
CA GLU A 224 -3.20 2.38 -10.36
C GLU A 224 -2.55 2.51 -11.73
N GLU A 225 -2.99 1.70 -12.70
CA GLU A 225 -2.53 1.88 -14.07
C GLU A 225 -2.92 3.28 -14.53
N PRO A 226 -1.96 4.10 -15.03
CA PRO A 226 -2.31 5.39 -15.61
C PRO A 226 -3.25 5.16 -16.79
N ASP A 227 -4.25 6.04 -16.95
CA ASP A 227 -5.13 6.05 -18.12
C ASP A 227 -4.25 6.13 -19.38
N ASP A 228 -4.15 5.02 -20.09
CA ASP A 228 -3.24 4.86 -21.22
C ASP A 228 -3.81 5.60 -22.44
N ASP A 229 -3.19 6.72 -22.82
CA ASP A 229 -3.48 7.46 -24.04
C ASP A 229 -2.98 6.72 -25.33
N GLY A 230 -2.60 5.47 -25.22
CA GLY A 230 -2.35 4.57 -26.35
C GLY A 230 -1.04 4.79 -27.13
N LEU A 231 -0.11 5.55 -26.61
CA LEU A 231 1.23 5.73 -27.21
C LEU A 231 2.29 4.96 -26.40
N ILE A 232 2.44 3.67 -26.67
CA ILE A 232 3.58 2.91 -26.17
C ILE A 232 4.81 3.35 -27.01
N ALA A 233 5.76 4.02 -26.36
CA ALA A 233 7.05 4.30 -26.98
C ALA A 233 7.81 2.96 -27.16
N LEU A 234 8.15 2.61 -28.41
CA LEU A 234 8.80 1.33 -28.75
C LEU A 234 10.22 1.19 -28.15
N ASP A 235 10.76 2.26 -27.58
CA ASP A 235 12.13 2.35 -27.07
C ASP A 235 12.20 2.41 -25.54
N GLU A 236 11.10 2.10 -24.83
CA GLU A 236 11.00 2.30 -23.40
C GLU A 236 11.50 1.07 -22.62
N THR A 237 12.32 1.31 -21.60
CA THR A 237 12.69 0.29 -20.61
C THR A 237 11.44 -0.07 -19.81
N THR A 238 11.09 -1.34 -19.80
CA THR A 238 9.94 -1.83 -19.05
C THR A 238 10.38 -2.54 -17.77
N TYR A 239 9.74 -2.21 -16.68
CA TYR A 239 9.93 -2.84 -15.38
C TYR A 239 8.72 -3.68 -15.00
N ARG A 240 8.93 -4.69 -14.18
CA ARG A 240 7.84 -5.45 -13.57
C ARG A 240 8.22 -5.90 -12.17
N LEU A 241 7.33 -5.66 -11.23
CA LEU A 241 7.37 -6.21 -9.88
C LEU A 241 6.11 -7.03 -9.64
N SER A 242 6.26 -8.24 -9.10
CA SER A 242 5.13 -9.09 -8.74
C SER A 242 5.37 -9.80 -7.41
N PHE A 243 4.30 -10.02 -6.66
CA PHE A 243 4.29 -10.85 -5.46
C PHE A 243 3.13 -11.82 -5.51
N ASP A 244 3.39 -13.08 -5.10
CA ASP A 244 2.37 -14.06 -4.76
C ASP A 244 2.37 -14.27 -3.24
N PHE A 245 1.20 -14.59 -2.70
CA PHE A 245 0.98 -14.69 -1.26
C PHE A 245 0.40 -16.05 -0.85
N THR A 246 0.56 -16.40 0.43
CA THR A 246 0.08 -17.68 1.01
C THR A 246 -1.44 -17.85 0.94
N ASP A 247 -2.21 -16.78 0.80
CA ASP A 247 -3.66 -16.81 0.61
C ASP A 247 -4.10 -17.06 -0.85
N GLY A 248 -3.13 -17.25 -1.75
CA GLY A 248 -3.36 -17.46 -3.18
C GLY A 248 -3.60 -16.17 -3.97
N THR A 249 -3.52 -15.02 -3.34
CA THR A 249 -3.59 -13.75 -4.08
C THR A 249 -2.26 -13.42 -4.74
N SER A 250 -2.33 -12.67 -5.86
CA SER A 250 -1.16 -12.15 -6.58
C SER A 250 -1.35 -10.67 -6.89
N LYS A 251 -0.25 -9.94 -6.91
CA LYS A 251 -0.20 -8.55 -7.36
C LYS A 251 0.99 -8.33 -8.27
N SER A 252 0.78 -7.59 -9.37
CA SER A 252 1.81 -7.27 -10.34
C SER A 252 1.58 -5.85 -10.89
N ALA A 253 2.66 -5.09 -11.08
CA ALA A 253 2.60 -3.79 -11.74
C ALA A 253 3.89 -3.49 -12.53
N PRO A 254 3.83 -2.61 -13.53
CA PRO A 254 5.00 -2.17 -14.31
C PRO A 254 5.79 -1.09 -13.55
N ILE A 255 6.29 -1.43 -12.37
CA ILE A 255 7.05 -0.52 -11.50
C ILE A 255 8.46 -1.05 -11.25
N GLU A 256 9.40 -0.12 -11.07
CA GLU A 256 10.77 -0.44 -10.68
C GLU A 256 10.83 -0.89 -9.21
N ALA A 257 11.53 -1.99 -8.97
CA ALA A 257 11.66 -2.59 -7.64
C ALA A 257 12.57 -1.81 -6.66
N GLY A 258 13.27 -0.79 -7.18
CA GLY A 258 14.24 0.00 -6.43
C GLY A 258 15.64 -0.64 -6.35
N GLU A 259 16.65 0.23 -6.30
CA GLU A 259 18.07 -0.15 -6.41
C GLU A 259 18.51 -1.16 -5.32
N GLU A 260 18.00 -1.01 -4.09
CA GLU A 260 18.39 -1.88 -2.98
C GLU A 260 17.94 -3.33 -3.18
N LEU A 261 16.71 -3.54 -3.66
CA LEU A 261 16.21 -4.88 -3.94
C LEU A 261 16.92 -5.52 -5.14
N ILE A 262 17.13 -4.75 -6.20
CA ILE A 262 17.87 -5.20 -7.39
C ILE A 262 19.30 -5.58 -7.02
N SER A 263 19.99 -4.76 -6.23
CA SER A 263 21.36 -5.02 -5.75
C SER A 263 21.45 -6.28 -4.90
N ALA A 264 20.46 -6.53 -4.05
CA ALA A 264 20.41 -7.74 -3.23
C ALA A 264 20.23 -9.00 -4.09
N PHE A 265 19.34 -8.96 -5.07
CA PHE A 265 19.18 -10.06 -6.03
C PHE A 265 20.45 -10.30 -6.88
N TYR A 266 21.07 -9.22 -7.33
CA TYR A 266 22.33 -9.30 -8.07
C TYR A 266 23.44 -9.95 -7.24
N ALA A 267 23.59 -9.55 -5.96
CA ALA A 267 24.58 -10.11 -5.06
C ALA A 267 24.32 -11.62 -4.83
N LEU A 268 23.06 -12.00 -4.63
CA LEU A 268 22.66 -13.40 -4.51
C LEU A 268 23.00 -14.20 -5.79
N ALA A 269 22.68 -13.64 -6.97
CA ALA A 269 23.00 -14.28 -8.25
C ALA A 269 24.52 -14.46 -8.44
N ALA A 270 25.32 -13.45 -8.12
CA ALA A 270 26.78 -13.52 -8.19
C ALA A 270 27.38 -14.62 -7.30
N GLU A 271 26.78 -14.85 -6.10
CA GLU A 271 27.20 -15.92 -5.20
C GLU A 271 26.88 -17.32 -5.78
N LYS A 272 25.76 -17.45 -6.52
CA LYS A 272 25.29 -18.76 -7.02
C LYS A 272 25.94 -19.22 -8.31
N ILE A 273 26.73 -18.38 -8.97
CA ILE A 273 27.51 -18.75 -10.17
C ILE A 273 28.83 -19.46 -9.79
N HIS A 274 29.29 -19.30 -8.57
CA HIS A 274 30.54 -19.87 -8.05
C HIS A 274 30.28 -21.09 -7.17
#